data_cf84e1f6650012ccdd605bcfa98f1814
#
_entry.id   cf84e1f6650012ccdd605bcfa98f1814
#
_cell.length_a   1.000
_cell.length_b   1.000
_cell.length_c   1.000
_cell.angle_alpha   90.00
_cell.angle_beta   90.00
_cell.angle_gamma   90.00
#
_symmetry.space_group_name_H-M   'P 1'
#
loop_
_entity.id
_entity.type
_entity.pdbx_description
1 polymer ?
#
loop_
_entity_poly.entity_id
_entity_poly.type
_entity_poly.pdbx_seq_one_letter_code
_entity_poly.pdbx_strand_id
1 'polypeptide(L)'
;MRREPMAVERIIWRMLRDRRFGGVKFRRQAPIGPYIADFACPSHRLVVELDGGQHADSVSDRRRDAYLAAQGWRVLRVWNAEVVENADAVLAKIGAEVGVEWDPF
;
A
#
# COMPACT_ATOMS: atom_id res chain seq x y z
N MET A 1 11.30 -6.24 -20.30
CA MET A 1 11.94 -6.42 -19.00
C MET A 1 10.93 -6.18 -17.89
N ARG A 2 10.93 -7.05 -16.94
CA ARG A 2 9.98 -6.96 -15.85
C ARG A 2 10.55 -6.14 -14.69
N ARG A 3 9.71 -5.24 -14.16
CA ARG A 3 10.13 -4.44 -13.04
C ARG A 3 10.13 -5.27 -11.75
N GLU A 4 11.12 -5.05 -10.92
CA GLU A 4 11.24 -5.72 -9.65
C GLU A 4 10.21 -5.17 -8.67
N PRO A 5 9.25 -5.98 -8.19
CA PRO A 5 8.29 -5.51 -7.20
C PRO A 5 8.98 -5.03 -5.93
N MET A 6 10.10 -5.65 -5.55
CA MET A 6 10.82 -5.25 -4.36
C MET A 6 11.40 -3.84 -4.47
N ALA A 7 11.76 -3.42 -5.68
CA ALA A 7 12.29 -2.07 -5.87
C ALA A 7 11.21 -1.03 -5.62
N VAL A 8 9.99 -1.29 -6.13
CA VAL A 8 8.86 -0.40 -5.94
C VAL A 8 8.49 -0.34 -4.46
N GLU A 9 8.46 -1.50 -3.81
CA GLU A 9 8.15 -1.57 -2.39
C GLU A 9 9.14 -0.75 -1.57
N ARG A 10 10.43 -0.82 -1.91
CA ARG A 10 11.45 -0.07 -1.19
C ARG A 10 11.26 1.43 -1.32
N ILE A 11 10.85 1.90 -2.49
CA ILE A 11 10.61 3.33 -2.68
C ILE A 11 9.58 3.84 -1.69
N ILE A 12 8.48 3.12 -1.57
CA ILE A 12 7.39 3.51 -0.67
C ILE A 12 7.79 3.27 0.79
N TRP A 13 8.39 2.10 1.08
CA TRP A 13 8.73 1.77 2.46
C TRP A 13 9.71 2.77 3.07
N ARG A 14 10.60 3.31 2.28
CA ARG A 14 11.55 4.29 2.77
C ARG A 14 10.85 5.49 3.41
N MET A 15 9.68 5.84 2.90
CA MET A 15 8.93 6.98 3.40
C MET A 15 7.96 6.60 4.52
N LEU A 16 7.56 5.34 4.60
CA LEU A 16 6.58 4.91 5.59
C LEU A 16 7.19 4.34 6.86
N ARG A 17 8.41 3.84 6.77
CA ARG A 17 9.06 3.16 7.90
C ARG A 17 9.36 4.11 9.05
N ASP A 18 9.52 3.54 10.23
CA ASP A 18 9.98 4.28 11.43
C ASP A 18 9.09 5.47 11.77
N ARG A 19 7.82 5.37 11.45
CA ARG A 19 6.82 6.42 11.70
C ARG A 19 7.19 7.74 11.02
N ARG A 20 7.95 7.69 9.95
CA ARG A 20 8.33 8.91 9.22
C ARG A 20 7.15 9.61 8.59
N PHE A 21 6.11 8.86 8.28
CA PHE A 21 4.95 9.39 7.58
C PHE A 21 3.95 9.92 8.60
N GLY A 22 4.18 11.15 9.04
CA GLY A 22 3.27 11.81 9.97
C GLY A 22 3.11 11.13 11.32
N GLY A 23 4.09 10.32 11.72
CA GLY A 23 4.03 9.59 12.98
C GLY A 23 3.17 8.34 12.93
N VAL A 24 2.62 8.02 11.77
CA VAL A 24 1.74 6.86 11.61
C VAL A 24 2.58 5.61 11.42
N LYS A 25 2.21 4.53 12.10
CA LYS A 25 2.96 3.29 12.01
C LYS A 25 2.44 2.44 10.87
N PHE A 26 3.34 2.10 9.94
CA PHE A 26 3.08 1.15 8.87
C PHE A 26 3.94 -0.08 9.05
N ARG A 27 3.42 -1.21 8.60
CA ARG A 27 4.16 -2.46 8.54
C ARG A 27 4.23 -2.91 7.10
N ARG A 28 5.34 -3.53 6.71
CA ARG A 28 5.44 -4.12 5.39
C ARG A 28 5.30 -5.62 5.50
N GLN A 29 4.83 -6.23 4.41
CA GLN A 29 4.65 -7.68 4.34
C GLN A 29 3.90 -8.18 5.57
N ALA A 30 2.75 -7.56 5.81
CA ALA A 30 1.98 -7.80 7.02
C ALA A 30 0.99 -8.94 6.83
N PRO A 31 1.08 -10.00 7.64
CA PRO A 31 0.10 -11.08 7.53
C PRO A 31 -1.26 -10.66 8.08
N ILE A 32 -2.30 -10.90 7.30
CA ILE A 32 -3.67 -10.66 7.71
C ILE A 32 -4.46 -11.89 7.31
N GLY A 33 -4.75 -12.76 8.29
CA GLY A 33 -5.36 -14.02 7.99
C GLY A 33 -4.48 -14.85 7.06
N PRO A 34 -5.04 -15.38 5.98
CA PRO A 34 -4.25 -16.18 5.03
C PRO A 34 -3.47 -15.35 4.01
N TYR A 35 -3.54 -14.03 4.12
CA TYR A 35 -2.94 -13.15 3.13
C TYR A 35 -1.80 -12.33 3.72
N ILE A 36 -0.95 -11.83 2.83
CA ILE A 36 0.15 -10.95 3.22
C ILE A 36 -0.05 -9.64 2.47
N ALA A 37 -0.23 -8.55 3.21
CA ALA A 37 -0.39 -7.23 2.63
C ALA A 37 0.97 -6.60 2.40
N ASP A 38 1.12 -5.88 1.30
CA ASP A 38 2.39 -5.19 1.04
C ASP A 38 2.68 -4.20 2.15
N PHE A 39 1.71 -3.37 2.49
CA PHE A 39 1.80 -2.46 3.64
C PHE A 39 0.49 -2.44 4.39
N ALA A 40 0.57 -2.30 5.68
CA ALA A 40 -0.62 -2.20 6.52
C ALA A 40 -0.43 -1.14 7.58
N CYS A 41 -1.48 -0.37 7.83
CA CYS A 41 -1.54 0.60 8.91
C CYS A 41 -2.67 0.18 9.84
N PRO A 42 -2.36 -0.57 10.90
CA PRO A 42 -3.43 -1.10 11.76
C PRO A 42 -4.27 -0.04 12.44
N SER A 43 -3.65 1.08 12.83
CA SER A 43 -4.40 2.12 13.54
C SER A 43 -5.49 2.75 12.68
N HIS A 44 -5.34 2.69 11.37
CA HIS A 44 -6.34 3.24 10.44
C HIS A 44 -7.02 2.15 9.62
N ARG A 45 -6.69 0.89 9.92
CA ARG A 45 -7.26 -0.26 9.20
C ARG A 45 -7.12 -0.11 7.70
N LEU A 46 -5.93 0.29 7.28
CA LEU A 46 -5.62 0.53 5.88
C LEU A 46 -4.59 -0.47 5.38
N VAL A 47 -4.86 -1.05 4.23
CA VAL A 47 -3.92 -1.90 3.51
C VAL A 47 -3.56 -1.19 2.20
N VAL A 48 -2.28 -1.11 1.90
CA VAL A 48 -1.81 -0.58 0.61
C VAL A 48 -1.23 -1.74 -0.17
N GLU A 49 -1.75 -1.95 -1.38
CA GLU A 49 -1.32 -3.02 -2.26
C GLU A 49 -0.68 -2.44 -3.51
N LEU A 50 0.51 -2.94 -3.82
CA LEU A 50 1.21 -2.55 -5.03
C LEU A 50 0.86 -3.54 -6.14
N ASP A 51 0.44 -3.01 -7.28
CA ASP A 51 -0.05 -3.86 -8.36
C ASP A 51 0.77 -3.61 -9.62
N GLY A 52 1.21 -4.69 -10.24
CA GLY A 52 1.98 -4.59 -11.48
C GLY A 52 1.15 -4.35 -12.74
N GLY A 53 -0.17 -4.35 -12.60
CA GLY A 53 -1.04 -4.10 -13.74
C GLY A 53 -1.46 -5.36 -14.49
N GLN A 54 -0.96 -6.51 -14.08
CA GLN A 54 -1.35 -7.81 -14.65
C GLN A 54 -2.30 -8.47 -13.67
N HIS A 55 -3.35 -9.08 -14.15
CA HIS A 55 -4.28 -9.81 -13.28
C HIS A 55 -5.03 -8.92 -12.29
N ALA A 56 -5.21 -7.67 -12.64
CA ALA A 56 -5.80 -6.70 -11.73
C ALA A 56 -7.22 -7.08 -11.30
N ASP A 57 -7.89 -7.92 -12.07
CA ASP A 57 -9.28 -8.26 -11.80
C ASP A 57 -9.50 -9.76 -11.70
N SER A 58 -8.52 -10.46 -11.13
CA SER A 58 -8.63 -11.91 -10.99
C SER A 58 -9.61 -12.28 -9.87
N VAL A 59 -10.08 -13.52 -9.92
CA VAL A 59 -10.97 -14.03 -8.89
C VAL A 59 -10.28 -14.04 -7.53
N SER A 60 -9.00 -14.43 -7.50
CA SER A 60 -8.27 -14.48 -6.24
C SER A 60 -8.07 -13.10 -5.65
N ASP A 61 -7.88 -12.08 -6.49
CA ASP A 61 -7.78 -10.70 -6.01
C ASP A 61 -9.09 -10.24 -5.38
N ARG A 62 -10.21 -10.57 -6.02
CA ARG A 62 -11.51 -10.20 -5.47
C ARG A 62 -11.79 -10.90 -4.15
N ARG A 63 -11.40 -12.18 -4.04
CA ARG A 63 -11.55 -12.92 -2.78
C ARG A 63 -10.74 -12.30 -1.66
N ARG A 64 -9.50 -11.92 -1.97
CA ARG A 64 -8.65 -11.28 -0.97
C ARG A 64 -9.24 -9.95 -0.54
N ASP A 65 -9.67 -9.13 -1.49
CA ASP A 65 -10.26 -7.84 -1.17
C ASP A 65 -11.52 -8.00 -0.32
N ALA A 66 -12.36 -8.98 -0.67
CA ALA A 66 -13.57 -9.24 0.11
C ALA A 66 -13.24 -9.68 1.52
N TYR A 67 -12.22 -10.54 1.68
CA TYR A 67 -11.79 -10.97 3.01
C TYR A 67 -11.34 -9.78 3.84
N LEU A 68 -10.47 -8.95 3.26
CA LEU A 68 -9.94 -7.80 3.97
C LEU A 68 -11.05 -6.84 4.37
N ALA A 69 -11.99 -6.58 3.45
CA ALA A 69 -13.12 -5.70 3.76
C ALA A 69 -13.97 -6.28 4.88
N ALA A 70 -14.20 -7.61 4.88
CA ALA A 70 -14.96 -8.25 5.94
C ALA A 70 -14.29 -8.15 7.28
N GLN A 71 -12.95 -8.05 7.30
CA GLN A 71 -12.19 -7.86 8.53
C GLN A 71 -12.06 -6.40 8.93
N GLY A 72 -12.73 -5.52 8.21
CA GLY A 72 -12.73 -4.10 8.54
C GLY A 72 -11.59 -3.29 7.96
N TRP A 73 -10.88 -3.85 6.98
CA TRP A 73 -9.78 -3.14 6.35
C TRP A 73 -10.24 -2.40 5.10
N ARG A 74 -9.66 -1.24 4.87
CA ARG A 74 -9.79 -0.53 3.60
C ARG A 74 -8.58 -0.87 2.75
N VAL A 75 -8.79 -1.08 1.47
CA VAL A 75 -7.69 -1.44 0.56
C VAL A 75 -7.46 -0.30 -0.41
N LEU A 76 -6.24 0.21 -0.40
CA LEU A 76 -5.80 1.20 -1.38
C LEU A 76 -4.85 0.51 -2.34
N ARG A 77 -5.25 0.38 -3.58
CA ARG A 77 -4.42 -0.25 -4.60
C ARG A 77 -3.69 0.81 -5.40
N VAL A 78 -2.39 0.63 -5.55
CA VAL A 78 -1.52 1.56 -6.24
C VAL A 78 -0.75 0.80 -7.31
N TRP A 79 -0.67 1.36 -8.49
CA TRP A 79 0.07 0.74 -9.59
C TRP A 79 1.57 0.96 -9.42
N ASN A 80 2.35 -0.07 -9.74
CA ASN A 80 3.81 0.07 -9.70
C ASN A 80 4.28 1.23 -10.57
N ALA A 81 3.66 1.41 -11.73
CA ALA A 81 4.03 2.49 -12.64
C ALA A 81 3.83 3.86 -11.99
N GLU A 82 2.76 4.01 -11.20
CA GLU A 82 2.53 5.28 -10.51
C GLU A 82 3.65 5.61 -9.54
N VAL A 83 4.13 4.59 -8.81
CA VAL A 83 5.21 4.80 -7.84
C VAL A 83 6.47 5.26 -8.54
N VAL A 84 6.79 4.63 -9.66
CA VAL A 84 8.01 4.95 -10.40
C VAL A 84 7.92 6.34 -11.02
N GLU A 85 6.76 6.69 -11.56
CA GLU A 85 6.59 7.96 -12.27
C GLU A 85 6.39 9.13 -11.33
N ASN A 86 5.69 8.91 -10.23
CA ASN A 86 5.40 9.99 -9.31
C ASN A 86 5.10 9.46 -7.92
N ALA A 87 6.15 9.13 -7.18
CA ALA A 87 6.01 8.59 -5.83
C ALA A 87 5.33 9.59 -4.89
N ASP A 88 5.55 10.88 -5.10
CA ASP A 88 4.92 11.90 -4.25
C ASP A 88 3.40 11.87 -4.37
N ALA A 89 2.88 11.67 -5.57
CA ALA A 89 1.44 11.56 -5.75
C ALA A 89 0.87 10.34 -5.03
N VAL A 90 1.61 9.23 -5.04
CA VAL A 90 1.19 8.04 -4.33
C VAL A 90 1.18 8.29 -2.82
N LEU A 91 2.23 8.93 -2.32
CA LEU A 91 2.30 9.24 -0.89
C LEU A 91 1.19 10.20 -0.47
N ALA A 92 0.79 11.12 -1.36
CA ALA A 92 -0.33 11.99 -1.09
C ALA A 92 -1.64 11.20 -0.99
N LYS A 93 -1.82 10.18 -1.83
CA LYS A 93 -3.00 9.32 -1.75
C LYS A 93 -3.03 8.56 -0.42
N ILE A 94 -1.88 8.02 -0.01
CA ILE A 94 -1.80 7.30 1.25
C ILE A 94 -2.08 8.27 2.40
N GLY A 95 -1.53 9.47 2.33
CA GLY A 95 -1.76 10.47 3.35
C GLY A 95 -3.22 10.83 3.51
N ALA A 96 -3.95 10.93 2.40
CA ALA A 96 -5.37 11.23 2.45
C ALA A 96 -6.15 10.16 3.21
N GLU A 97 -5.68 8.91 3.17
CA GLU A 97 -6.35 7.82 3.86
C GLU A 97 -6.10 7.80 5.36
N VAL A 98 -4.96 8.35 5.79
CA VAL A 98 -4.59 8.30 7.21
C VAL A 98 -4.53 9.68 7.85
N GLY A 99 -5.03 10.70 7.15
CA GLY A 99 -5.09 12.04 7.70
C GLY A 99 -3.75 12.75 7.80
N VAL A 100 -2.79 12.36 6.97
CA VAL A 100 -1.48 12.99 6.92
C VAL A 100 -1.38 13.81 5.64
N GLU A 101 -1.03 15.08 5.79
CA GLU A 101 -0.82 15.94 4.63
C GLU A 101 0.62 15.74 4.16
N TRP A 102 0.76 15.16 2.99
CA TRP A 102 2.09 14.86 2.46
C TRP A 102 2.65 16.09 1.75
N ASP A 103 3.81 16.51 2.18
CA ASP A 103 4.54 17.64 1.59
C ASP A 103 5.93 17.16 1.23
N PRO A 104 6.28 17.10 -0.06
CA PRO A 104 7.60 16.61 -0.47
C PRO A 104 8.74 17.55 -0.12
N PHE A 105 8.44 18.77 0.28
CA PHE A 105 9.43 19.74 0.68
C PHE A 105 9.34 19.99 2.17
#